data_75f78c4ce6e6cdf612879808849af220
#
_entry.id   75f78c4ce6e6cdf612879808849af220
#
_cell.length_a   1.000
_cell.length_b   1.000
_cell.length_c   1.000
_cell.angle_alpha   90.00
_cell.angle_beta   90.00
_cell.angle_gamma   90.00
#
_symmetry.space_group_name_H-M   'P 1'
#
loop_
_entity.id
_entity.type
_entity.pdbx_description
1 polymer ?
#
loop_
_entity_poly.entity_id
_entity_poly.type
_entity_poly.pdbx_seq_one_letter_code
_entity_poly.pdbx_strand_id
1 'polypeptide(L)'
;DMDSFNTQTTGRIASILMMEDTPEKLQYLKSFSRWIDYGCRPAPGLFGSFKSDGGVFHHRNHYPAYAVGGLDGATNMIYLFNHTEFAVSELAHETVKNALLAMRFYCNKLNFPLSMSGRHPDGKGKLVPMHYAVMAMAGTPDGKSEFDKEMASAYLRLVSDTSADGQEPEYMPKVSNAQERKMAKRLVEKGFRAEPDPQGNLSLGYGCASVQRRGNWSAVARGHSRYLWAAEHYLGHNLYGRYLAHGSLQILTAAPGQMVTPATSGWQQEGFDWNRIPGVTSIHLPLEQLKAKVMNVDTFSGMEEMLYSDEAFAGGLSQKRENGNFGMKLHEHDKYNGSHRARKSFHFIDGMIVCLGSDIENTNAAYPTETTIFQLAVTDKAGHDYWNDYRGEGKIWIDHLNTGYYVPVSARFEKNFPQYSRLQDTGKETKGDWVSLVVDHGKAPKNGSYEYAVLPQTTESAMKAFAKKPGYKVLKQDRNAHIVQSLTDNLYSYVLFETPQTLLPGDLLQRADTSCLVMIRKESSDKLLLTVAQPDLALYRGPSDEAFDEDGKRVERSIYSRPWINDESKEIPVTVTVKGYWKIKETPFCKVVSADKKQTVLCFTCKDGASFEVELRR
;
A
#
# COMPACT_ATOMS: atom_id res chain seq x y z
N ASP A 1 -5.96 -15.60 -13.38
CA ASP A 1 -5.58 -14.90 -12.17
C ASP A 1 -4.86 -15.83 -11.19
N MET A 2 -4.53 -15.37 -10.00
CA MET A 2 -3.80 -16.17 -8.99
C MET A 2 -4.51 -17.48 -8.61
N ASP A 3 -5.82 -17.55 -8.71
CA ASP A 3 -6.56 -18.77 -8.40
C ASP A 3 -6.22 -19.92 -9.36
N SER A 4 -5.99 -19.61 -10.63
CA SER A 4 -5.59 -20.62 -11.62
C SER A 4 -4.21 -21.23 -11.29
N PHE A 5 -3.27 -20.42 -10.81
CA PHE A 5 -1.97 -20.92 -10.32
C PHE A 5 -2.12 -21.76 -9.05
N ASN A 6 -2.99 -21.35 -8.13
CA ASN A 6 -3.25 -22.07 -6.88
C ASN A 6 -3.91 -23.43 -7.10
N THR A 7 -4.97 -23.48 -7.93
CA THR A 7 -5.86 -24.65 -8.00
C THR A 7 -5.51 -25.62 -9.12
N GLN A 8 -4.87 -25.18 -10.21
CA GLN A 8 -4.73 -25.98 -11.43
C GLN A 8 -3.29 -26.43 -11.73
N THR A 9 -2.28 -25.70 -11.27
CA THR A 9 -0.89 -25.92 -11.70
C THR A 9 -0.38 -27.31 -11.35
N THR A 10 -0.48 -27.71 -10.09
CA THR A 10 0.04 -29.01 -9.61
C THR A 10 -0.70 -30.18 -10.26
N GLY A 11 -2.04 -30.10 -10.37
CA GLY A 11 -2.82 -31.17 -11.00
C GLY A 11 -2.50 -31.33 -12.49
N ARG A 12 -2.37 -30.21 -13.22
CA ARG A 12 -2.06 -30.24 -14.65
C ARG A 12 -0.67 -30.81 -14.93
N ILE A 13 0.38 -30.33 -14.23
CA ILE A 13 1.72 -30.86 -14.45
C ILE A 13 1.81 -32.35 -14.07
N ALA A 14 1.20 -32.74 -12.95
CA ALA A 14 1.16 -34.16 -12.55
C ALA A 14 0.49 -35.03 -13.62
N SER A 15 -0.65 -34.62 -14.16
CA SER A 15 -1.36 -35.34 -15.22
C SER A 15 -0.49 -35.50 -16.48
N ILE A 16 0.21 -34.46 -16.89
CA ILE A 16 1.10 -34.50 -18.06
C ILE A 16 2.29 -35.45 -17.81
N LEU A 17 2.89 -35.38 -16.62
CA LEU A 17 4.05 -36.25 -16.29
C LEU A 17 3.69 -37.72 -16.21
N MET A 18 2.43 -38.06 -15.89
CA MET A 18 1.93 -39.44 -15.87
C MET A 18 1.64 -40.01 -17.26
N MET A 19 1.61 -39.21 -18.32
CA MET A 19 1.44 -39.71 -19.69
C MET A 19 2.65 -40.55 -20.12
N GLU A 20 2.45 -41.46 -21.06
CA GLU A 20 3.54 -42.17 -21.75
C GLU A 20 4.47 -41.16 -22.48
N ASP A 21 5.73 -41.50 -22.60
CA ASP A 21 6.75 -40.66 -23.28
C ASP A 21 6.55 -40.68 -24.80
N THR A 22 5.64 -39.87 -25.27
CA THR A 22 5.23 -39.72 -26.66
C THR A 22 5.39 -38.28 -27.14
N PRO A 23 5.34 -38.03 -28.47
CA PRO A 23 5.32 -36.67 -29.01
C PRO A 23 4.13 -35.86 -28.49
N GLU A 24 3.01 -36.52 -28.14
CA GLU A 24 1.85 -35.85 -27.55
C GLU A 24 2.15 -35.28 -26.17
N LYS A 25 2.80 -36.03 -25.27
CA LYS A 25 3.26 -35.53 -23.97
C LYS A 25 4.13 -34.28 -24.11
N LEU A 26 5.03 -34.28 -25.09
CA LEU A 26 5.89 -33.12 -25.39
C LEU A 26 5.03 -31.89 -25.80
N GLN A 27 3.98 -32.07 -26.58
CA GLN A 27 3.07 -30.98 -26.97
C GLN A 27 2.32 -30.43 -25.76
N TYR A 28 1.88 -31.29 -24.85
CA TYR A 28 1.23 -30.85 -23.59
C TYR A 28 2.20 -30.09 -22.71
N LEU A 29 3.45 -30.54 -22.54
CA LEU A 29 4.48 -29.82 -21.79
C LEU A 29 4.74 -28.43 -22.39
N LYS A 30 4.89 -28.33 -23.72
CA LYS A 30 5.07 -27.04 -24.41
C LYS A 30 3.88 -26.11 -24.26
N SER A 31 2.67 -26.64 -24.28
CA SER A 31 1.44 -25.87 -24.12
C SER A 31 1.30 -25.39 -22.68
N PHE A 32 1.61 -26.23 -21.71
CA PHE A 32 1.57 -25.89 -20.29
C PHE A 32 2.65 -24.87 -19.94
N SER A 33 3.88 -25.03 -20.43
CA SER A 33 4.95 -24.04 -20.25
C SER A 33 4.56 -22.66 -20.79
N ARG A 34 3.98 -22.58 -21.99
CA ARG A 34 3.47 -21.32 -22.55
C ARG A 34 2.34 -20.71 -21.71
N TRP A 35 1.49 -21.54 -21.13
CA TRP A 35 0.43 -21.05 -20.22
C TRP A 35 1.02 -20.46 -18.94
N ILE A 36 2.05 -21.12 -18.33
CA ILE A 36 2.78 -20.59 -17.18
C ILE A 36 3.49 -19.29 -17.55
N ASP A 37 4.23 -19.26 -18.65
CA ASP A 37 4.97 -18.10 -19.12
C ASP A 37 4.04 -16.88 -19.30
N TYR A 38 2.93 -17.07 -20.02
CA TYR A 38 1.96 -16.00 -20.26
C TYR A 38 1.34 -15.49 -18.95
N GLY A 39 0.98 -16.41 -18.05
CA GLY A 39 0.34 -16.05 -16.77
C GLY A 39 1.28 -15.38 -15.76
N CYS A 40 2.60 -15.58 -15.91
CA CYS A 40 3.63 -14.92 -15.09
C CYS A 40 4.08 -13.55 -15.63
N ARG A 41 3.71 -13.17 -16.86
CA ARG A 41 4.03 -11.84 -17.41
C ARG A 41 3.18 -10.75 -16.77
N PRO A 42 3.63 -9.46 -16.81
CA PRO A 42 2.80 -8.35 -16.38
C PRO A 42 1.53 -8.28 -17.22
N ALA A 43 0.38 -8.27 -16.58
CA ALA A 43 -0.91 -8.17 -17.24
C ALA A 43 -1.43 -6.73 -17.19
N PRO A 44 -2.04 -6.25 -18.30
CA PRO A 44 -2.57 -4.89 -18.36
C PRO A 44 -3.86 -4.74 -17.54
N GLY A 45 -4.20 -3.51 -17.18
CA GLY A 45 -5.43 -3.17 -16.47
C GLY A 45 -5.64 -4.01 -15.20
N LEU A 46 -6.85 -4.47 -14.96
CA LEU A 46 -7.18 -5.32 -13.81
C LEU A 46 -7.09 -6.82 -14.12
N PHE A 47 -6.59 -7.17 -15.28
CA PHE A 47 -6.47 -8.54 -15.75
C PHE A 47 -5.29 -9.28 -15.12
N GLY A 48 -5.29 -10.61 -15.21
CA GLY A 48 -4.13 -11.46 -14.89
C GLY A 48 -3.77 -11.53 -13.41
N SER A 49 -2.57 -12.03 -13.16
CA SER A 49 -2.05 -12.32 -11.82
C SER A 49 -1.05 -11.30 -11.33
N PHE A 50 -0.17 -10.81 -12.21
CA PHE A 50 0.95 -9.95 -11.87
C PHE A 50 0.85 -8.60 -12.55
N LYS A 51 1.35 -7.55 -11.89
CA LYS A 51 1.42 -6.18 -12.40
C LYS A 51 2.85 -5.69 -12.53
N SER A 52 3.06 -4.71 -13.39
CA SER A 52 4.38 -4.11 -13.62
C SER A 52 4.98 -3.43 -12.39
N ASP A 53 4.15 -3.00 -11.43
CA ASP A 53 4.57 -2.40 -10.16
C ASP A 53 4.89 -3.42 -9.06
N GLY A 54 4.81 -4.73 -9.35
CA GLY A 54 4.94 -5.82 -8.38
C GLY A 54 3.64 -6.17 -7.67
N GLY A 55 2.51 -5.59 -8.08
CA GLY A 55 1.19 -5.96 -7.60
C GLY A 55 0.81 -7.39 -7.98
N VAL A 56 0.09 -8.07 -7.09
CA VAL A 56 -0.45 -9.43 -7.29
C VAL A 56 -1.97 -9.39 -7.16
N PHE A 57 -2.67 -9.93 -8.17
CA PHE A 57 -4.10 -9.72 -8.34
C PHE A 57 -4.93 -10.99 -8.17
N HIS A 58 -5.98 -10.85 -7.37
CA HIS A 58 -7.12 -11.77 -7.29
C HIS A 58 -8.40 -10.92 -7.15
N HIS A 59 -9.51 -11.38 -7.68
CA HIS A 59 -10.77 -10.62 -7.73
C HIS A 59 -10.59 -9.18 -8.26
N ARG A 60 -9.78 -9.04 -9.31
CA ARG A 60 -9.53 -7.76 -10.02
C ARG A 60 -8.94 -6.65 -9.15
N ASN A 61 -8.26 -7.01 -8.06
CA ASN A 61 -7.59 -6.06 -7.17
C ASN A 61 -6.29 -6.63 -6.61
N HIS A 62 -5.46 -5.76 -6.07
CA HIS A 62 -4.25 -6.16 -5.34
C HIS A 62 -4.62 -6.94 -4.08
N TYR A 63 -4.30 -8.24 -4.08
CA TYR A 63 -4.74 -9.18 -3.05
C TYR A 63 -3.61 -10.16 -2.66
N PRO A 64 -2.52 -9.66 -2.03
CA PRO A 64 -1.35 -10.48 -1.75
C PRO A 64 -1.62 -11.64 -0.79
N ALA A 65 -2.51 -11.46 0.20
CA ALA A 65 -2.80 -12.53 1.16
C ALA A 65 -3.44 -13.78 0.49
N TYR A 66 -4.22 -13.60 -0.57
CA TYR A 66 -4.74 -14.71 -1.38
C TYR A 66 -3.71 -15.23 -2.37
N ALA A 67 -2.88 -14.33 -2.91
CA ALA A 67 -1.88 -14.65 -3.93
C ALA A 67 -0.82 -15.66 -3.46
N VAL A 68 -0.63 -15.83 -2.15
CA VAL A 68 0.33 -16.78 -1.58
C VAL A 68 0.18 -18.19 -2.16
N GLY A 69 -1.05 -18.70 -2.28
CA GLY A 69 -1.29 -20.01 -2.89
C GLY A 69 -0.93 -20.07 -4.38
N GLY A 70 -1.21 -19.00 -5.13
CA GLY A 70 -0.86 -18.91 -6.56
C GLY A 70 0.65 -18.77 -6.80
N LEU A 71 1.35 -18.07 -5.88
CA LEU A 71 2.80 -17.97 -5.93
C LEU A 71 3.49 -19.32 -5.75
N ASP A 72 2.91 -20.24 -4.96
CA ASP A 72 3.41 -21.61 -4.86
C ASP A 72 3.45 -22.28 -6.24
N GLY A 73 2.35 -22.19 -6.99
CA GLY A 73 2.29 -22.73 -8.36
C GLY A 73 3.28 -22.04 -9.31
N ALA A 74 3.35 -20.71 -9.30
CA ALA A 74 4.22 -19.95 -10.22
C ALA A 74 5.71 -20.20 -9.94
N THR A 75 6.15 -20.09 -8.69
CA THR A 75 7.57 -20.24 -8.33
C THR A 75 8.08 -21.67 -8.56
N ASN A 76 7.27 -22.68 -8.20
CA ASN A 76 7.64 -24.08 -8.43
C ASN A 76 7.78 -24.38 -9.93
N MET A 77 6.90 -23.85 -10.79
CA MET A 77 7.03 -24.10 -12.24
C MET A 77 8.23 -23.39 -12.85
N ILE A 78 8.54 -22.16 -12.42
CA ILE A 78 9.77 -21.47 -12.83
C ILE A 78 10.99 -22.30 -12.46
N TYR A 79 11.06 -22.81 -11.25
CA TYR A 79 12.17 -23.65 -10.78
C TYR A 79 12.26 -24.98 -11.52
N LEU A 80 11.16 -25.71 -11.69
CA LEU A 80 11.14 -27.03 -12.32
C LEU A 80 11.48 -26.98 -13.81
N PHE A 81 11.10 -25.92 -14.50
CA PHE A 81 11.35 -25.77 -15.93
C PHE A 81 12.68 -25.08 -16.25
N ASN A 82 13.34 -24.50 -15.25
CA ASN A 82 14.61 -23.83 -15.46
C ASN A 82 15.67 -24.79 -16.05
N HIS A 83 16.51 -24.27 -16.95
CA HIS A 83 17.53 -25.03 -17.70
C HIS A 83 16.96 -26.15 -18.60
N THR A 84 15.68 -26.11 -18.93
CA THR A 84 15.03 -26.99 -19.91
C THR A 84 14.52 -26.21 -21.10
N GLU A 85 14.10 -26.89 -22.16
CA GLU A 85 13.39 -26.27 -23.30
C GLU A 85 12.00 -25.70 -22.92
N PHE A 86 11.54 -25.96 -21.70
CA PHE A 86 10.27 -25.48 -21.16
C PHE A 86 10.42 -24.27 -20.24
N ALA A 87 11.64 -23.72 -20.09
CA ALA A 87 11.88 -22.55 -19.26
C ALA A 87 10.98 -21.37 -19.67
N VAL A 88 10.48 -20.65 -18.68
CA VAL A 88 9.72 -19.41 -18.92
C VAL A 88 10.66 -18.31 -19.42
N SER A 89 10.10 -17.29 -20.06
CA SER A 89 10.87 -16.13 -20.53
C SER A 89 11.47 -15.33 -19.35
N GLU A 90 12.56 -14.62 -19.63
CA GLU A 90 13.18 -13.68 -18.70
C GLU A 90 12.17 -12.71 -18.10
N LEU A 91 11.26 -12.15 -18.94
CA LEU A 91 10.19 -11.24 -18.51
C LEU A 91 9.25 -11.90 -17.49
N ALA A 92 8.84 -13.14 -17.71
CA ALA A 92 7.94 -13.85 -16.78
C ALA A 92 8.64 -14.16 -15.44
N HIS A 93 9.90 -14.62 -15.48
CA HIS A 93 10.69 -14.87 -14.29
C HIS A 93 10.94 -13.59 -13.47
N GLU A 94 11.38 -12.51 -14.13
CA GLU A 94 11.61 -11.21 -13.50
C GLU A 94 10.32 -10.63 -12.88
N THR A 95 9.17 -10.82 -13.53
CA THR A 95 7.89 -10.34 -13.01
C THR A 95 7.52 -11.02 -11.68
N VAL A 96 7.66 -12.35 -11.59
CA VAL A 96 7.38 -13.09 -10.35
C VAL A 96 8.38 -12.71 -9.26
N LYS A 97 9.66 -12.58 -9.60
CA LYS A 97 10.70 -12.07 -8.69
C LYS A 97 10.32 -10.70 -8.14
N ASN A 98 9.96 -9.74 -9.00
CA ASN A 98 9.59 -8.39 -8.61
C ASN A 98 8.34 -8.36 -7.70
N ALA A 99 7.36 -9.23 -7.96
CA ALA A 99 6.20 -9.39 -7.09
C ALA A 99 6.59 -9.84 -5.68
N LEU A 100 7.46 -10.84 -5.56
CA LEU A 100 7.97 -11.30 -4.26
C LEU A 100 8.80 -10.23 -3.56
N LEU A 101 9.63 -9.48 -4.28
CA LEU A 101 10.41 -8.38 -3.73
C LEU A 101 9.52 -7.22 -3.25
N ALA A 102 8.44 -6.91 -3.96
CA ALA A 102 7.43 -5.96 -3.50
C ALA A 102 6.72 -6.46 -2.24
N MET A 103 6.32 -7.74 -2.21
CA MET A 103 5.68 -8.35 -1.03
C MET A 103 6.57 -8.27 0.21
N ARG A 104 7.86 -8.62 0.10
CA ARG A 104 8.79 -8.48 1.22
C ARG A 104 9.00 -7.05 1.68
N PHE A 105 8.75 -6.08 0.79
CA PHE A 105 8.90 -4.66 1.12
C PHE A 105 7.73 -4.13 1.94
N TYR A 106 6.48 -4.44 1.57
CA TYR A 106 5.32 -3.96 2.33
C TYR A 106 4.93 -4.87 3.50
N CYS A 107 5.36 -6.11 3.52
CA CYS A 107 5.18 -6.97 4.68
C CYS A 107 6.20 -6.66 5.77
N ASN A 108 5.74 -6.67 7.01
CA ASN A 108 6.66 -6.59 8.10
C ASN A 108 7.13 -7.99 8.47
N LYS A 109 8.24 -8.38 7.91
CA LYS A 109 8.77 -9.75 7.86
C LYS A 109 7.77 -10.71 7.19
N LEU A 110 6.88 -11.37 7.92
CA LEU A 110 5.95 -12.35 7.35
C LEU A 110 4.50 -11.86 7.24
N ASN A 111 4.13 -10.80 7.97
CA ASN A 111 2.73 -10.41 8.09
C ASN A 111 2.36 -9.33 7.07
N PHE A 112 1.23 -9.51 6.41
CA PHE A 112 0.66 -8.48 5.55
C PHE A 112 0.06 -7.34 6.37
N PRO A 113 0.13 -6.09 5.86
CA PRO A 113 -0.67 -5.00 6.40
C PRO A 113 -2.16 -5.35 6.36
N LEU A 114 -2.93 -4.92 7.37
CA LEU A 114 -4.37 -5.22 7.48
C LEU A 114 -5.14 -4.82 6.22
N SER A 115 -4.83 -3.64 5.67
CA SER A 115 -5.48 -3.09 4.48
C SER A 115 -5.14 -3.83 3.17
N MET A 116 -4.14 -4.72 3.18
CA MET A 116 -3.74 -5.56 2.03
C MET A 116 -4.12 -7.03 2.20
N SER A 117 -4.80 -7.38 3.29
CA SER A 117 -5.16 -8.76 3.62
C SER A 117 -6.48 -9.22 2.98
N GLY A 118 -7.10 -8.39 2.12
CA GLY A 118 -8.39 -8.70 1.48
C GLY A 118 -9.48 -8.95 2.51
N ARG A 119 -10.13 -10.11 2.44
CA ARG A 119 -11.16 -10.52 3.41
C ARG A 119 -10.62 -11.14 4.71
N HIS A 120 -9.30 -11.08 4.93
CA HIS A 120 -8.65 -11.66 6.11
C HIS A 120 -7.86 -10.60 6.92
N PRO A 121 -8.51 -9.51 7.37
CA PRO A 121 -7.82 -8.48 8.17
C PRO A 121 -7.45 -8.96 9.57
N ASP A 122 -7.70 -10.21 9.89
CA ASP A 122 -7.30 -10.90 11.11
C ASP A 122 -5.85 -11.41 11.12
N GLY A 123 -5.08 -11.14 10.05
CA GLY A 123 -3.69 -11.54 9.94
C GLY A 123 -3.46 -13.00 9.57
N LYS A 124 -4.48 -13.70 9.02
CA LYS A 124 -4.33 -15.09 8.56
C LYS A 124 -3.35 -15.22 7.39
N GLY A 125 -3.27 -14.22 6.50
CA GLY A 125 -2.31 -14.21 5.40
C GLY A 125 -0.89 -13.93 5.87
N LYS A 126 0.08 -14.75 5.44
CA LYS A 126 1.52 -14.58 5.74
C LYS A 126 2.35 -14.87 4.51
N LEU A 127 3.49 -14.19 4.39
CA LEU A 127 4.52 -14.57 3.41
C LEU A 127 4.96 -16.02 3.66
N VAL A 128 5.21 -16.73 2.57
CA VAL A 128 5.77 -18.08 2.58
C VAL A 128 7.25 -17.97 2.17
N PRO A 129 8.20 -18.12 3.08
CA PRO A 129 9.62 -18.01 2.77
C PRO A 129 10.08 -19.00 1.68
N MET A 130 9.47 -20.17 1.61
CA MET A 130 9.78 -21.19 0.60
C MET A 130 9.73 -20.64 -0.85
N HIS A 131 8.82 -19.70 -1.17
CA HIS A 131 8.76 -19.09 -2.51
C HIS A 131 10.07 -18.37 -2.87
N TYR A 132 10.69 -17.70 -1.90
CA TYR A 132 11.97 -17.01 -2.07
C TYR A 132 13.13 -18.00 -2.21
N ALA A 133 13.13 -19.10 -1.43
CA ALA A 133 14.14 -20.16 -1.54
C ALA A 133 14.07 -20.83 -2.92
N VAL A 134 12.87 -21.15 -3.40
CA VAL A 134 12.64 -21.77 -4.73
C VAL A 134 13.14 -20.83 -5.83
N MET A 135 12.79 -19.54 -5.79
CA MET A 135 13.25 -18.56 -6.77
C MET A 135 14.75 -18.33 -6.70
N ALA A 136 15.35 -18.35 -5.50
CA ALA A 136 16.82 -18.30 -5.35
C ALA A 136 17.51 -19.48 -6.05
N MET A 137 16.93 -20.67 -5.94
CA MET A 137 17.42 -21.90 -6.59
C MET A 137 17.13 -21.97 -8.08
N ALA A 138 16.14 -21.20 -8.56
CA ALA A 138 15.84 -21.08 -9.99
C ALA A 138 16.88 -20.22 -10.75
N GLY A 139 17.76 -19.52 -10.04
CA GLY A 139 18.77 -18.66 -10.65
C GLY A 139 18.25 -17.29 -11.05
N THR A 140 19.10 -16.54 -11.78
CA THR A 140 18.73 -15.21 -12.27
C THR A 140 17.81 -15.28 -13.48
N PRO A 141 16.87 -14.31 -13.67
CA PRO A 141 15.95 -14.28 -14.82
C PRO A 141 16.64 -14.36 -16.18
N ASP A 142 17.83 -13.76 -16.31
CA ASP A 142 18.65 -13.78 -17.53
C ASP A 142 19.46 -15.09 -17.72
N GLY A 143 19.30 -16.05 -16.81
CA GLY A 143 19.96 -17.36 -16.85
C GLY A 143 21.50 -17.36 -16.64
N LYS A 144 22.09 -16.19 -16.28
CA LYS A 144 23.55 -16.08 -16.15
C LYS A 144 24.09 -16.63 -14.83
N SER A 145 23.27 -16.75 -13.81
CA SER A 145 23.68 -17.26 -12.51
C SER A 145 22.79 -18.42 -12.05
N GLU A 146 23.43 -19.49 -11.56
CA GLU A 146 22.73 -20.66 -10.98
C GLU A 146 21.87 -20.30 -9.77
N PHE A 147 22.21 -19.24 -9.06
CA PHE A 147 21.50 -18.76 -7.89
C PHE A 147 21.15 -17.28 -8.04
N ASP A 148 19.93 -16.90 -7.66
CA ASP A 148 19.57 -15.50 -7.50
C ASP A 148 19.97 -15.01 -6.10
N LYS A 149 21.01 -14.16 -6.05
CA LYS A 149 21.54 -13.62 -4.78
C LYS A 149 20.53 -12.80 -4.01
N GLU A 150 19.72 -11.99 -4.69
CA GLU A 150 18.74 -11.12 -4.04
C GLU A 150 17.63 -11.94 -3.40
N MET A 151 17.12 -12.94 -4.11
CA MET A 151 16.11 -13.86 -3.58
C MET A 151 16.68 -14.72 -2.44
N ALA A 152 17.94 -15.18 -2.54
CA ALA A 152 18.62 -15.91 -1.48
C ALA A 152 18.75 -15.08 -0.19
N SER A 153 19.17 -13.82 -0.32
CA SER A 153 19.36 -12.92 0.80
C SER A 153 18.03 -12.52 1.45
N ALA A 154 16.98 -12.30 0.64
CA ALA A 154 15.61 -12.06 1.12
C ALA A 154 15.07 -13.28 1.88
N TYR A 155 15.24 -14.49 1.33
CA TYR A 155 14.86 -15.73 2.00
C TYR A 155 15.50 -15.85 3.38
N LEU A 156 16.83 -15.71 3.43
CA LEU A 156 17.59 -15.88 4.68
C LEU A 156 17.16 -14.86 5.74
N ARG A 157 16.83 -13.61 5.37
CA ARG A 157 16.25 -12.64 6.30
C ARG A 157 14.88 -13.08 6.83
N LEU A 158 14.03 -13.62 5.96
CA LEU A 158 12.68 -14.04 6.36
C LEU A 158 12.67 -15.19 7.38
N VAL A 159 13.63 -16.12 7.26
CA VAL A 159 13.73 -17.30 8.17
C VAL A 159 14.69 -17.10 9.33
N SER A 160 15.49 -16.03 9.35
CA SER A 160 16.39 -15.75 10.47
C SER A 160 15.64 -15.14 11.66
N ASP A 161 16.00 -15.56 12.85
CA ASP A 161 15.72 -14.78 14.06
C ASP A 161 16.85 -13.76 14.21
N THR A 162 16.53 -12.48 14.01
CA THR A 162 17.44 -11.42 14.45
C THR A 162 17.35 -11.37 15.97
N SER A 163 18.38 -11.89 16.65
CA SER A 163 18.51 -11.64 18.07
C SER A 163 18.78 -10.14 18.30
N ALA A 164 18.24 -9.60 19.38
CA ALA A 164 18.44 -8.20 19.77
C ALA A 164 19.92 -7.83 19.98
N ASP A 165 20.81 -8.78 20.04
CA ASP A 165 22.20 -8.65 20.46
C ASP A 165 23.22 -8.57 19.30
N GLY A 166 22.76 -8.45 18.06
CA GLY A 166 23.65 -8.32 16.90
C GLY A 166 24.51 -9.58 16.60
N GLN A 167 24.18 -10.72 17.20
CA GLN A 167 24.79 -11.99 16.86
C GLN A 167 24.32 -12.47 15.48
N GLU A 168 25.15 -13.24 14.79
CA GLU A 168 24.79 -13.84 13.51
C GLU A 168 23.46 -14.62 13.66
N PRO A 169 22.49 -14.41 12.74
CA PRO A 169 21.18 -15.06 12.84
C PRO A 169 21.33 -16.57 12.83
N GLU A 170 20.70 -17.26 13.76
CA GLU A 170 20.58 -18.70 13.73
C GLU A 170 19.59 -19.08 12.63
N TYR A 171 20.12 -19.51 11.48
CA TYR A 171 19.31 -19.95 10.36
C TYR A 171 18.71 -21.29 10.70
N MET A 172 17.47 -21.43 10.96
CA MET A 172 16.82 -22.76 10.88
C MET A 172 15.58 -23.00 11.78
N PRO A 173 15.20 -22.15 12.74
CA PRO A 173 14.06 -22.50 13.57
C PRO A 173 12.69 -22.40 12.86
N LYS A 174 12.62 -21.72 11.71
CA LYS A 174 11.34 -21.44 11.01
C LYS A 174 11.18 -22.09 9.64
N VAL A 175 12.01 -23.06 9.32
CA VAL A 175 11.94 -23.80 8.06
C VAL A 175 10.79 -24.80 8.09
N SER A 176 9.86 -24.70 7.14
CA SER A 176 8.58 -25.40 7.16
C SER A 176 8.67 -26.92 6.91
N ASN A 177 9.64 -27.36 6.10
CA ASN A 177 9.76 -28.76 5.68
C ASN A 177 11.19 -29.16 5.31
N ALA A 178 11.39 -30.47 5.04
CA ALA A 178 12.69 -31.02 4.72
C ALA A 178 13.32 -30.49 3.41
N GLN A 179 12.49 -30.16 2.41
CA GLN A 179 12.95 -29.59 1.14
C GLN A 179 13.49 -28.18 1.34
N GLU A 180 12.73 -27.34 2.02
CA GLU A 180 13.13 -25.98 2.35
C GLU A 180 14.43 -25.97 3.17
N ARG A 181 14.58 -26.91 4.12
CA ARG A 181 15.80 -27.05 4.93
C ARG A 181 17.03 -27.39 4.07
N LYS A 182 16.87 -28.26 3.06
CA LYS A 182 17.94 -28.57 2.10
C LYS A 182 18.33 -27.33 1.29
N MET A 183 17.35 -26.55 0.82
CA MET A 183 17.60 -25.32 0.07
C MET A 183 18.30 -24.28 0.95
N ALA A 184 17.82 -24.04 2.17
CA ALA A 184 18.44 -23.14 3.14
C ALA A 184 19.91 -23.49 3.39
N LYS A 185 20.19 -24.77 3.67
CA LYS A 185 21.55 -25.27 3.88
C LYS A 185 22.43 -25.00 2.66
N ARG A 186 21.95 -25.32 1.45
CA ARG A 186 22.69 -25.09 0.21
C ARG A 186 23.02 -23.61 -0.02
N LEU A 187 22.06 -22.71 0.24
CA LEU A 187 22.27 -21.27 0.10
C LEU A 187 23.32 -20.74 1.09
N VAL A 188 23.29 -21.19 2.34
CA VAL A 188 24.30 -20.84 3.36
C VAL A 188 25.69 -21.38 2.98
N GLU A 189 25.79 -22.64 2.54
CA GLU A 189 27.04 -23.27 2.07
C GLU A 189 27.63 -22.54 0.85
N LYS A 190 26.80 -21.97 -0.01
CA LYS A 190 27.22 -21.11 -1.15
C LYS A 190 27.65 -19.70 -0.72
N GLY A 191 27.61 -19.40 0.56
CA GLY A 191 28.07 -18.12 1.12
C GLY A 191 27.05 -16.98 1.10
N PHE A 192 25.79 -17.25 0.78
CA PHE A 192 24.75 -16.22 0.87
C PHE A 192 24.48 -15.85 2.33
N ARG A 193 24.08 -14.61 2.54
CA ARG A 193 23.75 -14.04 3.86
C ARG A 193 22.41 -13.32 3.81
N ALA A 194 21.75 -13.22 4.95
CA ALA A 194 20.53 -12.43 5.08
C ALA A 194 20.77 -10.98 4.66
N GLU A 195 19.81 -10.42 3.91
CA GLU A 195 19.82 -8.98 3.64
C GLU A 195 19.48 -8.19 4.92
N PRO A 196 19.88 -6.91 5.02
CA PRO A 196 19.31 -6.01 6.02
C PRO A 196 17.83 -5.77 5.74
N ASP A 197 17.10 -5.21 6.71
CA ASP A 197 15.71 -4.81 6.47
C ASP A 197 15.63 -3.86 5.27
N PRO A 198 14.68 -4.09 4.34
CA PRO A 198 14.50 -3.21 3.19
C PRO A 198 14.23 -1.77 3.61
N GLN A 199 14.81 -0.82 2.89
CA GLN A 199 14.69 0.62 3.19
C GLN A 199 14.12 1.36 2.00
N GLY A 200 13.48 2.50 2.25
CA GLY A 200 13.04 3.43 1.22
C GLY A 200 11.54 3.56 1.08
N ASN A 201 11.09 3.92 -0.12
CA ASN A 201 9.68 4.11 -0.46
C ASN A 201 9.30 3.28 -1.69
N LEU A 202 8.11 2.69 -1.65
CA LEU A 202 7.49 1.95 -2.76
C LEU A 202 6.07 2.45 -2.98
N SER A 203 5.76 2.87 -4.21
CA SER A 203 4.39 3.16 -4.64
C SER A 203 3.88 2.02 -5.52
N LEU A 204 2.66 1.56 -5.23
CA LEU A 204 1.93 0.56 -6.01
C LEU A 204 0.71 1.23 -6.64
N GLY A 205 0.78 1.60 -7.92
CA GLY A 205 -0.33 2.22 -8.65
C GLY A 205 -1.54 1.31 -8.72
N TYR A 206 -1.32 0.06 -9.10
CA TYR A 206 -2.33 -0.99 -9.09
C TYR A 206 -2.68 -1.52 -7.68
N GLY A 207 -1.89 -1.14 -6.67
CA GLY A 207 -2.15 -1.43 -5.28
C GLY A 207 -2.89 -0.33 -4.56
N CYS A 208 -3.05 0.85 -5.15
CA CYS A 208 -3.55 2.06 -4.49
C CYS A 208 -2.86 2.29 -3.14
N ALA A 209 -1.53 2.18 -3.10
CA ALA A 209 -0.75 2.18 -1.88
C ALA A 209 0.60 2.88 -2.02
N SER A 210 1.09 3.41 -0.90
CA SER A 210 2.46 3.88 -0.75
C SER A 210 3.04 3.36 0.56
N VAL A 211 4.25 2.84 0.51
CA VAL A 211 4.92 2.18 1.64
C VAL A 211 6.25 2.86 1.89
N GLN A 212 6.49 3.25 3.14
CA GLN A 212 7.78 3.74 3.60
C GLN A 212 8.39 2.74 4.57
N ARG A 213 9.68 2.47 4.41
CA ARG A 213 10.48 1.68 5.38
C ARG A 213 11.75 2.41 5.76
N ARG A 214 12.03 2.44 7.05
CA ARG A 214 13.32 2.88 7.60
C ARG A 214 13.61 2.11 8.88
N GLY A 215 14.87 1.77 9.12
CA GLY A 215 15.22 0.92 10.26
C GLY A 215 14.38 -0.36 10.25
N ASN A 216 13.80 -0.72 11.38
CA ASN A 216 12.93 -1.90 11.52
C ASN A 216 11.42 -1.54 11.54
N TRP A 217 11.03 -0.36 11.05
CA TRP A 217 9.63 0.00 10.93
C TRP A 217 9.18 0.13 9.47
N SER A 218 7.91 -0.03 9.26
CA SER A 218 7.24 0.27 8.00
C SER A 218 5.94 1.03 8.23
N ALA A 219 5.61 1.91 7.29
CA ALA A 219 4.35 2.64 7.25
C ALA A 219 3.66 2.38 5.92
N VAL A 220 2.40 1.98 5.96
CA VAL A 220 1.63 1.60 4.77
C VAL A 220 0.40 2.48 4.67
N ALA A 221 0.39 3.37 3.67
CA ALA A 221 -0.81 4.12 3.28
C ALA A 221 -1.58 3.33 2.23
N ARG A 222 -2.89 3.19 2.42
CA ARG A 222 -3.78 2.45 1.52
C ARG A 222 -5.06 3.23 1.24
N GLY A 223 -5.42 3.29 -0.04
CA GLY A 223 -6.68 3.85 -0.50
C GLY A 223 -7.49 2.89 -1.36
N HIS A 224 -8.58 3.39 -1.89
CA HIS A 224 -9.41 2.75 -2.91
C HIS A 224 -9.86 3.81 -3.93
N SER A 225 -10.37 3.36 -5.05
CA SER A 225 -10.77 4.25 -6.13
C SER A 225 -11.99 3.72 -6.88
N ARG A 226 -12.31 4.34 -8.00
CA ARG A 226 -13.31 3.87 -8.96
C ARG A 226 -12.99 2.48 -9.52
N TYR A 227 -11.71 2.09 -9.55
CA TYR A 227 -11.25 0.84 -10.19
C TYR A 227 -10.78 -0.21 -9.21
N LEU A 228 -10.44 0.19 -8.00
CA LEU A 228 -9.87 -0.68 -6.96
C LEU A 228 -10.77 -0.63 -5.72
N TRP A 229 -11.36 -1.76 -5.34
CA TRP A 229 -12.28 -1.82 -4.21
C TRP A 229 -11.62 -1.55 -2.85
N ALA A 230 -12.41 -1.03 -1.90
CA ALA A 230 -11.95 -0.66 -0.57
C ALA A 230 -11.66 -1.88 0.31
N ALA A 231 -12.56 -2.82 0.32
CA ALA A 231 -12.51 -4.05 1.10
C ALA A 231 -13.36 -5.12 0.42
N GLU A 232 -13.01 -6.38 0.65
CA GLU A 232 -13.79 -7.51 0.24
C GLU A 232 -14.48 -8.12 1.46
N HIS A 233 -15.77 -8.31 1.39
CA HIS A 233 -16.59 -8.91 2.43
C HIS A 233 -17.30 -10.15 1.91
N TYR A 234 -17.38 -11.18 2.75
CA TYR A 234 -18.16 -12.38 2.50
C TYR A 234 -19.01 -12.70 3.71
N LEU A 235 -19.95 -13.63 3.56
CA LEU A 235 -20.65 -14.21 4.71
C LEU A 235 -19.62 -14.91 5.61
N GLY A 236 -19.41 -14.39 6.82
CA GLY A 236 -18.43 -14.91 7.78
C GLY A 236 -16.97 -14.50 7.56
N HIS A 237 -16.72 -13.50 6.71
CA HIS A 237 -15.38 -12.96 6.50
C HIS A 237 -15.40 -11.44 6.34
N ASN A 238 -14.55 -10.76 7.13
CA ASN A 238 -14.39 -9.30 7.09
C ASN A 238 -15.71 -8.54 7.30
N LEU A 239 -16.45 -8.89 8.35
CA LEU A 239 -17.79 -8.33 8.61
C LEU A 239 -17.77 -6.82 8.91
N TYR A 240 -16.64 -6.28 9.43
CA TYR A 240 -16.55 -4.90 9.94
C TYR A 240 -15.47 -4.05 9.29
N GLY A 241 -14.61 -4.62 8.44
CA GLY A 241 -13.44 -3.93 7.88
C GLY A 241 -13.74 -3.00 6.70
N ARG A 242 -14.90 -2.35 6.65
CA ARG A 242 -15.32 -1.44 5.57
C ARG A 242 -14.30 -0.34 5.29
N TYR A 243 -13.68 0.18 6.33
CA TYR A 243 -12.81 1.35 6.25
C TYR A 243 -11.32 1.05 6.03
N LEU A 244 -10.94 -0.22 5.81
CA LEU A 244 -9.53 -0.64 5.69
C LEU A 244 -8.72 0.12 4.63
N ALA A 245 -9.36 0.60 3.57
CA ALA A 245 -8.72 1.35 2.50
C ALA A 245 -9.31 2.78 2.31
N HIS A 246 -9.86 3.38 3.37
CA HIS A 246 -10.36 4.76 3.36
C HIS A 246 -9.25 5.79 3.66
N GLY A 247 -8.08 5.64 3.04
CA GLY A 247 -6.88 6.40 3.35
C GLY A 247 -6.35 6.02 4.74
N SER A 248 -6.15 4.73 4.98
CA SER A 248 -5.52 4.22 6.20
C SER A 248 -4.00 4.43 6.18
N LEU A 249 -3.40 4.53 7.36
CA LEU A 249 -1.96 4.59 7.57
C LEU A 249 -1.59 3.66 8.71
N GLN A 250 -1.11 2.47 8.39
CA GLN A 250 -0.66 1.52 9.40
C GLN A 250 0.84 1.65 9.64
N ILE A 251 1.24 1.84 10.89
CA ILE A 251 2.64 1.82 11.33
C ILE A 251 2.92 0.44 11.93
N LEU A 252 3.90 -0.25 11.37
CA LEU A 252 4.38 -1.54 11.86
C LEU A 252 5.77 -1.32 12.44
N THR A 253 5.86 -1.31 13.77
CA THR A 253 7.08 -1.14 14.55
C THR A 253 6.96 -1.95 15.84
N ALA A 254 8.03 -2.15 16.57
CA ALA A 254 8.00 -2.85 17.85
C ALA A 254 8.92 -2.13 18.85
N ALA A 255 8.75 -2.43 20.12
CA ALA A 255 9.69 -2.01 21.15
C ALA A 255 11.10 -2.55 20.85
N PRO A 256 12.16 -1.86 21.28
CA PRO A 256 13.54 -2.32 21.08
C PRO A 256 13.73 -3.78 21.49
N GLY A 257 14.37 -4.58 20.65
CA GLY A 257 14.62 -5.99 20.91
C GLY A 257 13.48 -6.95 20.62
N GLN A 258 12.30 -6.45 20.22
CA GLN A 258 11.19 -7.30 19.78
C GLN A 258 11.13 -7.40 18.25
N MET A 259 10.70 -8.57 17.78
CA MET A 259 10.40 -8.75 16.37
C MET A 259 9.13 -7.98 16.03
N VAL A 260 9.15 -7.22 14.94
CA VAL A 260 7.99 -6.46 14.47
C VAL A 260 6.95 -7.41 13.85
N THR A 261 5.78 -7.46 14.43
CA THR A 261 4.59 -8.20 13.95
C THR A 261 3.36 -7.31 14.17
N PRO A 262 2.19 -7.62 13.62
CA PRO A 262 0.98 -6.88 13.98
C PRO A 262 0.74 -6.85 15.50
N ALA A 263 0.91 -7.95 16.20
CA ALA A 263 0.73 -8.01 17.65
C ALA A 263 1.74 -7.13 18.41
N THR A 264 3.04 -7.20 18.08
CA THR A 264 4.07 -6.36 18.70
C THR A 264 3.99 -4.89 18.26
N SER A 265 3.26 -4.60 17.18
CA SER A 265 2.94 -3.24 16.72
C SER A 265 1.65 -2.70 17.32
N GLY A 266 1.13 -3.34 18.38
CA GLY A 266 -0.04 -2.85 19.11
C GLY A 266 -1.38 -3.18 18.43
N TRP A 267 -1.44 -4.22 17.61
CA TRP A 267 -2.68 -4.69 17.00
C TRP A 267 -3.03 -6.12 17.45
N GLN A 268 -4.30 -6.30 17.77
CA GLN A 268 -4.97 -7.59 17.95
C GLN A 268 -6.41 -7.46 17.47
N GLN A 269 -7.12 -8.57 17.25
CA GLN A 269 -8.51 -8.53 16.83
C GLN A 269 -9.46 -8.25 18.01
N GLU A 270 -9.11 -8.75 19.19
CA GLU A 270 -9.93 -8.67 20.41
C GLU A 270 -10.07 -7.22 20.87
N GLY A 271 -11.30 -6.74 20.88
CA GLY A 271 -11.64 -5.38 21.28
C GLY A 271 -11.32 -4.29 20.26
N PHE A 272 -10.83 -4.62 19.05
CA PHE A 272 -10.50 -3.62 18.03
C PHE A 272 -11.74 -2.83 17.57
N ASP A 273 -11.71 -1.51 17.68
CA ASP A 273 -12.75 -0.64 17.14
C ASP A 273 -12.56 -0.48 15.62
N TRP A 274 -13.40 -1.15 14.85
CA TRP A 274 -13.35 -1.17 13.39
C TRP A 274 -13.69 0.17 12.73
N ASN A 275 -14.22 1.16 13.49
CA ASN A 275 -14.36 2.54 13.03
C ASN A 275 -13.02 3.29 13.06
N ARG A 276 -12.12 2.91 13.99
CA ARG A 276 -10.88 3.65 14.31
C ARG A 276 -9.63 3.00 13.73
N ILE A 277 -9.66 2.74 12.44
CA ILE A 277 -8.47 2.27 11.73
C ILE A 277 -7.49 3.45 11.60
N PRO A 278 -6.20 3.30 12.00
CA PRO A 278 -5.23 4.40 11.94
C PRO A 278 -5.14 5.06 10.57
N GLY A 279 -5.09 6.38 10.54
CA GLY A 279 -5.10 7.23 9.35
C GLY A 279 -6.48 7.50 8.76
N VAL A 280 -7.49 6.69 9.06
CA VAL A 280 -8.82 6.79 8.45
C VAL A 280 -9.60 7.98 9.00
N THR A 281 -10.36 8.63 8.10
CA THR A 281 -11.41 9.60 8.44
C THR A 281 -12.75 8.96 8.12
N SER A 282 -13.58 8.74 9.12
CA SER A 282 -14.86 8.02 8.99
C SER A 282 -15.91 8.51 9.98
N ILE A 283 -17.17 8.19 9.71
CA ILE A 283 -18.25 8.35 10.67
C ILE A 283 -18.17 7.18 11.66
N HIS A 284 -18.12 7.47 12.96
CA HIS A 284 -18.03 6.47 14.03
C HIS A 284 -19.41 5.86 14.29
N LEU A 285 -19.69 4.75 13.63
CA LEU A 285 -20.98 4.08 13.62
C LEU A 285 -21.09 3.01 14.72
N PRO A 286 -22.30 2.74 15.23
CA PRO A 286 -22.56 1.48 15.92
C PRO A 286 -22.17 0.28 15.06
N LEU A 287 -21.60 -0.78 15.66
CA LEU A 287 -21.11 -1.95 14.92
C LEU A 287 -22.17 -2.60 14.02
N GLU A 288 -23.45 -2.57 14.42
CA GLU A 288 -24.54 -3.08 13.59
C GLU A 288 -24.74 -2.29 12.29
N GLN A 289 -24.43 -0.98 12.29
CA GLN A 289 -24.49 -0.14 11.09
C GLN A 289 -23.18 -0.21 10.28
N LEU A 290 -22.06 -0.50 10.97
CA LEU A 290 -20.77 -0.71 10.31
C LEU A 290 -20.71 -2.05 9.57
N LYS A 291 -21.44 -3.06 10.04
CA LYS A 291 -21.44 -4.41 9.48
C LYS A 291 -21.75 -4.40 7.99
N ALA A 292 -20.96 -5.16 7.22
CA ALA A 292 -21.16 -5.35 5.78
C ALA A 292 -22.53 -5.98 5.46
N LYS A 293 -23.18 -5.49 4.40
CA LYS A 293 -24.47 -5.96 3.89
C LYS A 293 -24.24 -6.80 2.64
N VAL A 294 -23.69 -8.00 2.85
CA VAL A 294 -23.32 -8.91 1.77
C VAL A 294 -24.58 -9.47 1.09
N MET A 295 -24.66 -9.33 -0.23
CA MET A 295 -25.78 -9.81 -1.05
C MET A 295 -25.36 -10.03 -2.51
N ASN A 296 -26.12 -10.83 -3.24
CA ASN A 296 -26.03 -10.84 -4.70
C ASN A 296 -26.61 -9.52 -5.25
N VAL A 297 -25.83 -8.77 -5.99
CA VAL A 297 -26.24 -7.46 -6.53
C VAL A 297 -26.60 -7.53 -8.01
N ASP A 298 -26.05 -8.52 -8.75
CA ASP A 298 -26.37 -8.80 -10.15
C ASP A 298 -26.05 -10.26 -10.51
N THR A 299 -26.25 -10.64 -11.77
CA THR A 299 -26.04 -12.01 -12.25
C THR A 299 -24.57 -12.44 -12.30
N PHE A 300 -23.64 -11.52 -12.11
CA PHE A 300 -22.19 -11.77 -12.14
C PHE A 300 -21.56 -11.83 -10.75
N SER A 301 -22.26 -11.35 -9.71
CA SER A 301 -21.76 -11.37 -8.34
C SER A 301 -22.05 -12.71 -7.66
N GLY A 302 -21.16 -13.07 -6.74
CA GLY A 302 -21.44 -14.03 -5.69
C GLY A 302 -22.05 -13.37 -4.45
N MET A 303 -22.11 -14.10 -3.33
CA MET A 303 -22.47 -13.54 -2.01
C MET A 303 -21.25 -12.80 -1.44
N GLU A 304 -20.92 -11.65 -2.03
CA GLU A 304 -19.77 -10.81 -1.74
C GLU A 304 -20.15 -9.34 -1.78
N GLU A 305 -19.36 -8.49 -1.12
CA GLU A 305 -19.46 -7.05 -1.22
C GLU A 305 -18.07 -6.49 -1.51
N MET A 306 -17.95 -5.75 -2.60
CA MET A 306 -16.75 -5.03 -3.01
C MET A 306 -17.15 -3.62 -3.42
N LEU A 307 -17.01 -2.65 -2.51
CA LEU A 307 -17.44 -1.28 -2.75
C LEU A 307 -16.35 -0.44 -3.40
N TYR A 308 -16.76 0.34 -4.39
CA TYR A 308 -15.93 1.26 -5.17
C TYR A 308 -16.31 2.71 -4.86
N SER A 309 -15.37 3.62 -5.06
CA SER A 309 -15.66 5.05 -5.14
C SER A 309 -16.08 5.41 -6.58
N ASP A 310 -16.64 6.60 -6.77
CA ASP A 310 -16.75 7.25 -8.07
C ASP A 310 -15.50 8.10 -8.39
N GLU A 311 -14.64 8.34 -7.39
CA GLU A 311 -13.40 9.08 -7.52
C GLU A 311 -12.25 8.17 -8.00
N ALA A 312 -11.57 8.59 -9.08
CA ALA A 312 -10.45 7.85 -9.64
C ALA A 312 -9.10 8.23 -9.01
N PHE A 313 -9.02 9.38 -8.32
CA PHE A 313 -7.79 9.91 -7.76
C PHE A 313 -7.46 9.28 -6.40
N ALA A 314 -6.72 8.17 -6.43
CA ALA A 314 -6.15 7.56 -5.23
C ALA A 314 -4.89 6.75 -5.58
N GLY A 315 -3.76 7.10 -5.00
CA GLY A 315 -2.49 6.42 -5.22
C GLY A 315 -1.29 7.18 -4.70
N GLY A 316 -0.11 6.66 -4.96
CA GLY A 316 1.15 7.21 -4.45
C GLY A 316 2.15 7.56 -5.55
N LEU A 317 3.18 8.29 -5.13
CA LEU A 317 4.38 8.59 -5.90
C LEU A 317 5.58 8.21 -5.07
N SER A 318 6.61 7.66 -5.70
CA SER A 318 7.90 7.35 -5.09
C SER A 318 9.02 8.06 -5.86
N GLN A 319 9.86 8.83 -5.15
CA GLN A 319 11.03 9.52 -5.70
C GLN A 319 12.30 8.79 -5.26
N LYS A 320 13.13 8.37 -6.23
CA LYS A 320 14.36 7.56 -6.03
C LYS A 320 14.17 6.33 -5.16
N ARG A 321 12.95 5.88 -4.93
CA ARG A 321 12.64 4.88 -3.91
C ARG A 321 13.08 5.27 -2.48
N GLU A 322 13.24 6.55 -2.20
CA GLU A 322 13.68 7.08 -0.90
C GLU A 322 12.54 7.77 -0.16
N ASN A 323 11.87 8.69 -0.82
CA ASN A 323 10.75 9.48 -0.31
C ASN A 323 9.52 9.27 -1.20
N GLY A 324 8.35 9.64 -0.71
CA GLY A 324 7.13 9.52 -1.49
C GLY A 324 5.98 10.34 -0.95
N ASN A 325 4.87 10.31 -1.65
CA ASN A 325 3.61 10.81 -1.15
C ASN A 325 2.47 9.89 -1.58
N PHE A 326 1.33 10.08 -0.96
CA PHE A 326 0.06 9.43 -1.29
C PHE A 326 -1.05 10.47 -1.23
N GLY A 327 -1.96 10.43 -2.19
CA GLY A 327 -3.15 11.28 -2.23
C GLY A 327 -4.41 10.50 -2.54
N MET A 328 -5.52 10.92 -1.93
CA MET A 328 -6.82 10.28 -2.16
C MET A 328 -7.95 11.29 -2.07
N LYS A 329 -8.84 11.28 -3.06
CA LYS A 329 -10.19 11.82 -2.97
C LYS A 329 -11.08 10.72 -2.38
N LEU A 330 -11.38 10.81 -1.10
CA LEU A 330 -12.29 9.87 -0.44
C LEU A 330 -13.75 10.25 -0.74
N HIS A 331 -14.53 9.29 -1.22
CA HIS A 331 -15.99 9.38 -1.32
C HIS A 331 -16.60 8.02 -1.03
N GLU A 332 -17.35 7.92 0.06
CA GLU A 332 -18.00 6.68 0.47
C GLU A 332 -19.17 6.33 -0.46
N HIS A 333 -19.46 5.04 -0.62
CA HIS A 333 -20.54 4.56 -1.46
C HIS A 333 -21.92 4.85 -0.87
N ASP A 334 -22.91 5.17 -1.72
CA ASP A 334 -24.29 5.54 -1.32
C ASP A 334 -25.05 4.41 -0.61
N LYS A 335 -24.64 3.16 -0.77
CA LYS A 335 -25.13 2.01 0.01
C LYS A 335 -25.04 2.25 1.53
N TYR A 336 -24.10 3.12 1.93
CA TYR A 336 -23.82 3.48 3.33
C TYR A 336 -23.96 4.99 3.54
N ASN A 337 -22.85 5.72 3.55
CA ASN A 337 -22.82 7.16 3.84
C ASN A 337 -22.28 7.95 2.63
N GLY A 338 -23.00 7.92 1.51
CA GLY A 338 -22.58 8.54 0.25
C GLY A 338 -22.36 10.04 0.29
N SER A 339 -22.78 10.73 1.35
CA SER A 339 -22.44 12.14 1.57
C SER A 339 -21.03 12.34 2.18
N HIS A 340 -20.38 11.27 2.66
CA HIS A 340 -19.08 11.39 3.33
C HIS A 340 -17.94 11.52 2.32
N ARG A 341 -17.23 12.64 2.40
CA ARG A 341 -16.11 13.01 1.54
C ARG A 341 -14.95 13.59 2.34
N ALA A 342 -13.74 13.43 1.79
CA ALA A 342 -12.53 14.07 2.30
C ALA A 342 -11.43 14.12 1.23
N ARG A 343 -10.50 15.06 1.37
CA ARG A 343 -9.20 15.07 0.68
C ARG A 343 -8.15 14.63 1.68
N LYS A 344 -7.35 13.62 1.33
CA LYS A 344 -6.36 13.02 2.24
C LYS A 344 -5.01 12.93 1.57
N SER A 345 -3.94 13.22 2.31
CA SER A 345 -2.57 12.98 1.84
C SER A 345 -1.65 12.53 2.96
N PHE A 346 -0.67 11.72 2.57
CA PHE A 346 0.47 11.32 3.40
C PHE A 346 1.75 11.66 2.64
N HIS A 347 2.67 12.37 3.31
CA HIS A 347 3.94 12.78 2.74
C HIS A 347 5.06 12.10 3.52
N PHE A 348 5.72 11.14 2.89
CA PHE A 348 6.82 10.35 3.44
C PHE A 348 8.14 11.07 3.12
N ILE A 349 8.68 11.78 4.07
CA ILE A 349 9.83 12.67 3.87
C ILE A 349 10.79 12.49 5.04
N ASP A 350 12.03 12.11 4.75
CA ASP A 350 13.16 12.11 5.69
C ASP A 350 12.85 11.42 7.05
N GLY A 351 12.16 10.28 6.99
CA GLY A 351 11.82 9.49 8.18
C GLY A 351 10.61 9.99 8.96
N MET A 352 10.02 11.12 8.60
CA MET A 352 8.71 11.57 9.11
C MET A 352 7.60 11.32 8.10
N ILE A 353 6.37 11.28 8.58
CA ILE A 353 5.17 11.15 7.76
C ILE A 353 4.25 12.31 8.11
N VAL A 354 4.09 13.26 7.19
CA VAL A 354 3.15 14.37 7.37
C VAL A 354 1.79 13.98 6.81
N CYS A 355 0.77 14.05 7.64
CA CYS A 355 -0.58 13.59 7.35
C CYS A 355 -1.54 14.79 7.34
N LEU A 356 -2.19 15.01 6.19
CA LEU A 356 -3.11 16.12 6.00
C LEU A 356 -4.47 15.64 5.54
N GLY A 357 -5.51 16.30 6.03
CA GLY A 357 -6.88 16.14 5.55
C GLY A 357 -7.59 17.47 5.43
N SER A 358 -8.43 17.61 4.41
CA SER A 358 -9.26 18.78 4.20
C SER A 358 -10.58 18.40 3.53
N ASP A 359 -11.49 19.37 3.40
CA ASP A 359 -12.80 19.17 2.75
C ASP A 359 -13.56 17.96 3.35
N ILE A 360 -13.42 17.75 4.67
CA ILE A 360 -14.12 16.68 5.38
C ILE A 360 -15.56 17.11 5.60
N GLU A 361 -16.48 16.41 4.96
CA GLU A 361 -17.89 16.73 5.04
C GLU A 361 -18.78 15.50 4.96
N ASN A 362 -19.94 15.56 5.57
CA ASN A 362 -21.08 14.67 5.38
C ASN A 362 -22.36 15.27 5.97
N THR A 363 -23.49 14.59 5.78
CA THR A 363 -24.80 15.01 6.29
C THR A 363 -25.28 14.20 7.48
N ASN A 364 -24.45 13.31 8.04
CA ASN A 364 -24.82 12.45 9.16
C ASN A 364 -24.83 13.26 10.47
N ALA A 365 -26.03 13.62 10.93
CA ALA A 365 -26.23 14.36 12.19
C ALA A 365 -26.34 13.44 13.43
N ALA A 366 -26.33 12.12 13.25
CA ALA A 366 -26.48 11.18 14.36
C ALA A 366 -25.15 10.84 15.04
N TYR A 367 -24.10 10.65 14.26
CA TYR A 367 -22.82 10.13 14.74
C TYR A 367 -21.66 11.09 14.43
N PRO A 368 -20.61 11.13 15.28
CA PRO A 368 -19.44 11.97 15.04
C PRO A 368 -18.61 11.44 13.87
N THR A 369 -17.91 12.34 13.19
CA THR A 369 -16.88 12.03 12.20
C THR A 369 -15.52 12.19 12.87
N GLU A 370 -14.69 11.18 12.81
CA GLU A 370 -13.37 11.17 13.46
C GLU A 370 -12.27 10.88 12.45
N THR A 371 -11.08 11.48 12.65
CA THR A 371 -9.85 11.01 12.03
C THR A 371 -9.01 10.33 13.10
N THR A 372 -8.71 9.05 12.90
CA THR A 372 -7.92 8.26 13.85
C THR A 372 -6.45 8.46 13.58
N ILE A 373 -5.71 9.00 14.55
CA ILE A 373 -4.26 9.14 14.49
C ILE A 373 -3.61 7.80 14.81
N PHE A 374 -4.00 7.19 15.93
CA PHE A 374 -3.65 5.82 16.28
C PHE A 374 -4.74 5.13 17.09
N GLN A 375 -4.75 3.81 17.03
CA GLN A 375 -5.44 2.91 17.94
C GLN A 375 -4.50 1.74 18.23
N LEU A 376 -4.15 1.52 19.50
CA LEU A 376 -3.15 0.54 19.93
C LEU A 376 -3.67 -0.32 21.07
N ALA A 377 -3.44 -1.63 20.95
CA ALA A 377 -3.71 -2.58 22.03
C ALA A 377 -2.68 -2.43 23.14
N VAL A 378 -3.15 -2.45 24.38
CA VAL A 378 -2.30 -2.44 25.57
C VAL A 378 -2.34 -3.82 26.22
N THR A 379 -1.36 -4.65 25.85
CA THR A 379 -1.31 -6.06 26.28
C THR A 379 -0.52 -6.28 27.57
N ASP A 380 0.31 -5.32 27.96
CA ASP A 380 1.14 -5.36 29.16
C ASP A 380 0.59 -4.44 30.25
N LYS A 381 0.59 -4.90 31.51
CA LYS A 381 0.21 -4.09 32.65
C LYS A 381 1.13 -2.90 32.87
N ALA A 382 2.42 -3.02 32.54
CA ALA A 382 3.36 -1.92 32.54
C ALA A 382 2.98 -0.83 31.53
N GLY A 383 2.34 -1.19 30.41
CA GLY A 383 1.78 -0.26 29.45
C GLY A 383 0.63 0.59 30.01
N HIS A 384 -0.15 0.08 30.96
CA HIS A 384 -1.20 0.86 31.63
C HIS A 384 -0.64 2.01 32.45
N ASP A 385 0.45 1.77 33.21
CA ASP A 385 1.10 2.82 34.02
C ASP A 385 1.79 3.87 33.13
N TYR A 386 2.42 3.41 32.06
CA TYR A 386 3.02 4.28 31.05
C TYR A 386 2.03 5.34 30.51
N TRP A 387 0.81 4.93 30.19
CA TRP A 387 -0.21 5.85 29.69
C TRP A 387 -0.80 6.79 30.75
N ASN A 388 -0.60 6.50 32.03
CA ASN A 388 -0.99 7.43 33.09
C ASN A 388 -0.03 8.61 33.21
N ASP A 389 1.25 8.39 32.91
CA ASP A 389 2.32 9.41 32.96
C ASP A 389 2.45 10.18 31.66
N TYR A 390 2.12 9.56 30.51
CA TYR A 390 2.17 10.17 29.18
C TYR A 390 0.85 10.86 28.81
N ARG A 391 0.61 11.99 29.42
CA ARG A 391 -0.28 12.99 28.85
C ARG A 391 0.60 13.88 28.00
N GLY A 392 0.36 13.87 26.65
CA GLY A 392 1.10 14.74 25.77
C GLY A 392 1.01 16.18 26.25
N GLU A 393 2.12 16.78 26.62
CA GLU A 393 2.17 18.21 26.89
C GLU A 393 1.93 18.95 25.55
N GLY A 394 0.74 19.52 25.42
CA GLY A 394 0.39 20.33 24.26
C GLY A 394 0.18 19.51 22.98
N LYS A 395 1.14 19.57 22.04
CA LYS A 395 1.02 19.02 20.69
C LYS A 395 1.74 17.69 20.49
N ILE A 396 2.30 17.10 21.53
CA ILE A 396 3.17 15.91 21.42
C ILE A 396 2.52 14.71 22.09
N TRP A 397 2.55 13.57 21.40
CA TRP A 397 2.18 12.26 21.92
C TRP A 397 3.28 11.26 21.56
N ILE A 398 3.59 10.33 22.44
CA ILE A 398 4.51 9.22 22.16
C ILE A 398 3.83 7.96 22.69
N ASP A 399 3.73 6.94 21.84
CA ASP A 399 3.14 5.67 22.23
C ASP A 399 4.17 4.72 22.89
N HIS A 400 3.68 3.61 23.44
CA HIS A 400 4.54 2.62 24.13
C HIS A 400 5.49 1.85 23.18
N LEU A 401 5.38 2.08 21.86
CA LEU A 401 6.27 1.53 20.83
C LEU A 401 7.30 2.56 20.37
N ASN A 402 7.40 3.71 21.05
CA ASN A 402 8.26 4.83 20.71
C ASN A 402 7.93 5.48 19.35
N THR A 403 6.67 5.44 18.94
CA THR A 403 6.21 6.26 17.83
C THR A 403 5.72 7.60 18.36
N GLY A 404 6.30 8.68 17.86
CA GLY A 404 5.94 10.05 18.21
C GLY A 404 4.90 10.60 17.23
N TYR A 405 3.99 11.39 17.79
CA TYR A 405 2.94 12.09 17.03
C TYR A 405 2.98 13.57 17.39
N TYR A 406 3.23 14.41 16.41
CA TYR A 406 3.07 15.85 16.54
C TYR A 406 1.70 16.24 16.00
N VAL A 407 0.82 16.77 16.86
CA VAL A 407 -0.58 17.05 16.54
C VAL A 407 -0.86 18.53 16.87
N PRO A 408 -0.72 19.46 15.89
CA PRO A 408 -0.91 20.89 16.12
C PRO A 408 -2.39 21.29 16.26
N VAL A 409 -3.31 20.38 15.98
CA VAL A 409 -4.77 20.56 16.13
C VAL A 409 -5.28 19.91 17.40
N SER A 410 -6.53 20.23 17.79
CA SER A 410 -7.17 19.56 18.94
C SER A 410 -7.38 18.08 18.65
N ALA A 411 -6.97 17.22 19.57
CA ALA A 411 -7.18 15.79 19.50
C ALA A 411 -7.64 15.24 20.86
N ARG A 412 -8.44 14.17 20.81
CA ARG A 412 -8.99 13.50 21.99
C ARG A 412 -8.30 12.17 22.19
N PHE A 413 -7.67 11.99 23.35
CA PHE A 413 -7.08 10.73 23.76
C PHE A 413 -8.10 9.94 24.59
N GLU A 414 -8.25 8.66 24.28
CA GLU A 414 -9.15 7.75 24.97
C GLU A 414 -8.43 6.50 25.48
N LYS A 415 -8.84 6.07 26.65
CA LYS A 415 -8.45 4.80 27.28
C LYS A 415 -9.70 3.98 27.51
N ASN A 416 -9.79 2.84 26.84
CA ASN A 416 -10.90 1.91 26.98
C ASN A 416 -10.40 0.58 27.54
N PHE A 417 -10.55 0.39 28.84
CA PHE A 417 -10.08 -0.77 29.59
C PHE A 417 -11.24 -1.44 30.35
N PRO A 418 -11.99 -2.37 29.68
CA PRO A 418 -11.82 -2.86 28.33
C PRO A 418 -12.59 -2.06 27.27
N GLN A 419 -12.15 -2.16 26.01
CA GLN A 419 -12.91 -1.80 24.80
C GLN A 419 -13.66 -3.03 24.31
N TYR A 420 -14.97 -2.88 24.07
CA TYR A 420 -15.82 -3.94 23.53
C TYR A 420 -15.92 -3.83 22.02
N SER A 421 -15.90 -4.95 21.33
CA SER A 421 -16.02 -5.04 19.89
C SER A 421 -16.56 -6.41 19.45
N ARG A 422 -16.41 -6.73 18.15
CA ARG A 422 -16.78 -8.02 17.58
C ARG A 422 -15.68 -8.54 16.66
N LEU A 423 -15.51 -9.86 16.65
CA LEU A 423 -14.62 -10.55 15.72
C LEU A 423 -15.14 -10.40 14.30
N GLN A 424 -14.25 -10.13 13.36
CA GLN A 424 -14.61 -9.82 11.98
C GLN A 424 -15.11 -11.02 11.17
N ASP A 425 -14.85 -12.25 11.61
CA ASP A 425 -15.24 -13.49 10.92
C ASP A 425 -16.54 -14.10 11.48
N THR A 426 -16.71 -14.08 12.79
CA THR A 426 -17.85 -14.73 13.45
C THR A 426 -18.89 -13.76 13.96
N GLY A 427 -18.56 -12.47 14.08
CA GLY A 427 -19.40 -11.47 14.73
C GLY A 427 -19.58 -11.67 16.22
N LYS A 428 -18.82 -12.59 16.86
CA LYS A 428 -18.86 -12.82 18.31
C LYS A 428 -18.33 -11.62 19.06
N GLU A 429 -18.92 -11.34 20.19
CA GLU A 429 -18.44 -10.29 21.09
C GLU A 429 -17.03 -10.60 21.59
N THR A 430 -16.23 -9.55 21.67
CA THR A 430 -14.86 -9.62 22.14
C THR A 430 -14.50 -8.32 22.85
N LYS A 431 -13.43 -8.35 23.63
CA LYS A 431 -12.93 -7.18 24.36
C LYS A 431 -11.42 -7.25 24.53
N GLY A 432 -10.82 -6.09 24.64
CA GLY A 432 -9.39 -5.92 24.94
C GLY A 432 -9.13 -4.54 25.51
N ASP A 433 -7.92 -4.30 25.98
CA ASP A 433 -7.53 -2.99 26.50
C ASP A 433 -6.88 -2.17 25.39
N TRP A 434 -7.42 -0.99 25.15
CA TRP A 434 -7.05 -0.15 24.00
C TRP A 434 -6.87 1.31 24.38
N VAL A 435 -5.98 1.96 23.67
CA VAL A 435 -5.84 3.41 23.65
C VAL A 435 -5.98 3.93 22.24
N SER A 436 -6.57 5.11 22.09
CA SER A 436 -6.71 5.78 20.81
C SER A 436 -6.53 7.29 20.91
N LEU A 437 -6.05 7.89 19.81
CA LEU A 437 -5.96 9.34 19.64
C LEU A 437 -6.72 9.70 18.37
N VAL A 438 -7.70 10.58 18.49
CA VAL A 438 -8.57 10.97 17.38
C VAL A 438 -8.72 12.48 17.28
N VAL A 439 -8.84 12.98 16.04
CA VAL A 439 -9.35 14.32 15.77
C VAL A 439 -10.85 14.21 15.55
N ASP A 440 -11.62 14.85 16.41
CA ASP A 440 -13.09 14.87 16.33
C ASP A 440 -13.55 16.05 15.48
N HIS A 441 -14.24 15.76 14.37
CA HIS A 441 -14.80 16.77 13.46
C HIS A 441 -16.26 17.11 13.79
N GLY A 442 -16.82 16.47 14.81
CA GLY A 442 -18.24 16.62 15.18
C GLY A 442 -19.17 15.84 14.24
N LYS A 443 -20.47 16.15 14.37
CA LYS A 443 -21.53 15.55 13.55
C LYS A 443 -21.80 16.43 12.34
N ALA A 444 -22.03 15.80 11.18
CA ALA A 444 -22.27 16.50 9.92
C ALA A 444 -21.25 17.63 9.65
N PRO A 445 -19.94 17.35 9.70
CA PRO A 445 -18.93 18.37 9.52
C PRO A 445 -19.00 18.99 8.12
N LYS A 446 -18.55 20.27 8.03
CA LYS A 446 -18.36 20.99 6.78
C LYS A 446 -16.97 21.60 6.78
N ASN A 447 -16.21 21.40 5.71
CA ASN A 447 -14.84 21.89 5.57
C ASN A 447 -13.90 21.49 6.73
N GLY A 448 -14.13 20.31 7.32
CA GLY A 448 -13.23 19.78 8.37
C GLY A 448 -11.82 19.57 7.84
N SER A 449 -10.85 19.68 8.73
CA SER A 449 -9.43 19.47 8.39
C SER A 449 -8.66 18.90 9.56
N TYR A 450 -7.50 18.29 9.26
CA TYR A 450 -6.55 17.86 10.26
C TYR A 450 -5.11 17.96 9.73
N GLU A 451 -4.19 18.14 10.64
CA GLU A 451 -2.75 18.04 10.42
C GLU A 451 -2.13 17.26 11.57
N TYR A 452 -1.28 16.29 11.25
CA TYR A 452 -0.37 15.68 12.22
C TYR A 452 0.86 15.12 11.50
N ALA A 453 1.94 14.91 12.26
CA ALA A 453 3.13 14.22 11.76
C ALA A 453 3.47 13.02 12.65
N VAL A 454 3.92 11.92 12.02
CA VAL A 454 4.33 10.68 12.69
C VAL A 454 5.83 10.50 12.56
N LEU A 455 6.49 10.23 13.67
CA LEU A 455 7.93 9.97 13.76
C LEU A 455 8.15 8.62 14.46
N PRO A 456 8.20 7.51 13.70
CA PRO A 456 8.46 6.20 14.29
C PRO A 456 9.85 6.12 14.92
N GLN A 457 9.99 5.35 15.99
CA GLN A 457 11.24 5.11 16.72
C GLN A 457 11.94 6.40 17.17
N THR A 458 11.20 7.26 17.83
CA THR A 458 11.65 8.55 18.36
C THR A 458 11.84 8.50 19.88
N THR A 459 12.26 9.63 20.43
CA THR A 459 12.39 9.85 21.88
C THR A 459 11.61 11.08 22.29
N GLU A 460 11.30 11.22 23.58
CA GLU A 460 10.62 12.38 24.13
C GLU A 460 11.41 13.69 23.85
N SER A 461 12.72 13.64 24.05
CA SER A 461 13.58 14.81 23.79
C SER A 461 13.55 15.22 22.30
N ALA A 462 13.58 14.24 21.39
CA ALA A 462 13.47 14.49 19.96
C ALA A 462 12.10 15.08 19.59
N MET A 463 11.01 14.57 20.17
CA MET A 463 9.68 15.10 19.95
C MET A 463 9.50 16.51 20.51
N LYS A 464 10.03 16.81 21.70
CA LYS A 464 10.05 18.18 22.26
C LYS A 464 10.83 19.16 21.37
N ALA A 465 11.95 18.72 20.81
CA ALA A 465 12.72 19.53 19.84
C ALA A 465 11.95 19.73 18.53
N PHE A 466 11.35 18.67 18.00
CA PHE A 466 10.52 18.71 16.80
C PHE A 466 9.33 19.66 16.94
N ALA A 467 8.62 19.63 18.07
CA ALA A 467 7.48 20.52 18.31
C ALA A 467 7.85 22.01 18.36
N LYS A 468 9.08 22.32 18.80
CA LYS A 468 9.60 23.71 18.78
C LYS A 468 9.96 24.17 17.37
N LYS A 469 10.47 23.25 16.55
CA LYS A 469 10.90 23.52 15.17
C LYS A 469 10.61 22.30 14.31
N PRO A 470 9.36 22.15 13.82
CA PRO A 470 9.00 21.06 12.93
C PRO A 470 9.89 21.03 11.69
N GLY A 471 10.28 19.83 11.25
CA GLY A 471 11.11 19.62 10.06
C GLY A 471 10.38 19.90 8.74
N TYR A 472 9.14 20.38 8.78
CA TYR A 472 8.31 20.65 7.62
C TYR A 472 7.48 21.93 7.77
N LYS A 473 6.94 22.38 6.65
CA LYS A 473 5.96 23.46 6.58
C LYS A 473 4.85 23.09 5.62
N VAL A 474 3.59 23.22 6.05
CA VAL A 474 2.42 23.13 5.17
C VAL A 474 2.26 24.46 4.44
N LEU A 475 2.39 24.44 3.11
CA LEU A 475 2.26 25.62 2.26
C LEU A 475 0.83 25.82 1.77
N LYS A 476 0.07 24.71 1.62
CA LYS A 476 -1.32 24.73 1.21
C LYS A 476 -2.02 23.47 1.72
N GLN A 477 -3.25 23.64 2.21
CA GLN A 477 -4.13 22.56 2.66
C GLN A 477 -5.58 22.97 2.47
N ASP A 478 -6.14 22.59 1.35
CA ASP A 478 -7.55 22.82 1.03
C ASP A 478 -8.08 21.72 0.10
N ARG A 479 -9.32 21.84 -0.35
CA ARG A 479 -9.93 20.89 -1.29
C ARG A 479 -9.17 20.73 -2.60
N ASN A 480 -8.34 21.71 -3.00
CA ASN A 480 -7.65 21.70 -4.29
C ASN A 480 -6.26 21.07 -4.19
N ALA A 481 -5.56 21.27 -3.07
CA ALA A 481 -4.20 20.76 -2.94
C ALA A 481 -3.73 20.64 -1.49
N HIS A 482 -2.84 19.67 -1.25
CA HIS A 482 -1.97 19.61 -0.09
C HIS A 482 -0.51 19.74 -0.53
N ILE A 483 0.19 20.73 0.01
CA ILE A 483 1.57 21.03 -0.37
C ILE A 483 2.43 21.16 0.89
N VAL A 484 3.45 20.32 0.97
CA VAL A 484 4.38 20.25 2.10
C VAL A 484 5.79 20.54 1.61
N GLN A 485 6.48 21.42 2.33
CA GLN A 485 7.91 21.67 2.17
C GLN A 485 8.66 20.98 3.31
N SER A 486 9.65 20.15 2.99
CA SER A 486 10.66 19.72 3.94
C SER A 486 11.63 20.87 4.20
N LEU A 487 11.93 21.12 5.47
CA LEU A 487 12.90 22.12 5.90
C LEU A 487 14.30 21.52 6.12
N THR A 488 14.41 20.19 6.08
CA THR A 488 15.64 19.43 6.27
C THR A 488 16.25 18.92 4.97
N ASP A 489 15.44 18.63 3.95
CA ASP A 489 15.86 17.92 2.73
C ASP A 489 15.64 18.72 1.42
N ASN A 490 15.37 20.02 1.48
CA ASN A 490 15.10 20.86 0.31
C ASN A 490 14.09 20.24 -0.69
N LEU A 491 13.10 19.56 -0.17
CA LEU A 491 12.10 18.81 -0.89
C LEU A 491 10.73 19.48 -0.79
N TYR A 492 10.01 19.53 -1.91
CA TYR A 492 8.61 19.92 -1.97
C TYR A 492 7.77 18.73 -2.43
N SER A 493 6.70 18.47 -1.72
CA SER A 493 5.74 17.40 -2.00
C SER A 493 4.36 17.99 -2.25
N TYR A 494 3.81 17.73 -3.42
CA TYR A 494 2.54 18.25 -3.90
C TYR A 494 1.56 17.10 -4.13
N VAL A 495 0.37 17.21 -3.55
CA VAL A 495 -0.80 16.40 -3.90
C VAL A 495 -1.84 17.36 -4.43
N LEU A 496 -2.00 17.38 -5.74
CA LEU A 496 -2.91 18.28 -6.45
C LEU A 496 -4.20 17.53 -6.79
N PHE A 497 -5.24 17.74 -6.00
CA PHE A 497 -6.53 17.08 -6.19
C PHE A 497 -7.31 17.66 -7.36
N GLU A 498 -7.16 18.96 -7.59
CA GLU A 498 -7.81 19.68 -8.68
C GLU A 498 -6.78 20.42 -9.53
N THR A 499 -7.13 20.74 -10.75
CA THR A 499 -6.29 21.57 -11.63
C THR A 499 -6.08 22.94 -10.99
N PRO A 500 -4.84 23.37 -10.72
CA PRO A 500 -4.58 24.66 -10.11
C PRO A 500 -5.02 25.83 -10.96
N GLN A 501 -5.88 26.68 -10.43
CA GLN A 501 -6.35 27.90 -11.12
C GLN A 501 -5.40 29.09 -10.93
N THR A 502 -4.52 29.02 -9.92
CA THR A 502 -3.54 30.06 -9.58
C THR A 502 -2.15 29.46 -9.50
N LEU A 503 -1.13 30.31 -9.37
CA LEU A 503 0.22 29.84 -9.11
C LEU A 503 0.29 29.07 -7.78
N LEU A 504 0.99 27.95 -7.82
CA LEU A 504 1.21 27.12 -6.65
C LEU A 504 2.18 27.82 -5.68
N PRO A 505 1.97 27.68 -4.37
CA PRO A 505 2.91 28.18 -3.39
C PRO A 505 4.23 27.40 -3.44
N GLY A 506 5.32 28.07 -3.12
CA GLY A 506 6.68 27.53 -3.17
C GLY A 506 7.49 28.10 -4.33
N ASP A 507 8.78 27.76 -4.35
CA ASP A 507 9.73 28.41 -5.26
C ASP A 507 10.04 27.61 -6.53
N LEU A 508 9.54 26.40 -6.67
CA LEU A 508 9.93 25.49 -7.74
C LEU A 508 8.79 25.18 -8.72
N LEU A 509 7.74 24.50 -8.28
CA LEU A 509 6.58 24.18 -9.14
C LEU A 509 5.61 25.35 -9.15
N GLN A 510 5.31 25.85 -10.35
CA GLN A 510 4.41 26.98 -10.51
C GLN A 510 2.99 26.56 -10.93
N ARG A 511 2.86 25.54 -11.79
CA ARG A 511 1.59 25.09 -12.36
C ARG A 511 1.62 23.59 -12.67
N ALA A 512 0.44 23.02 -12.70
CA ALA A 512 0.12 21.76 -13.36
C ALA A 512 -1.19 21.94 -14.13
N ASP A 513 -1.37 21.24 -15.25
CA ASP A 513 -2.57 21.35 -16.08
C ASP A 513 -3.67 20.36 -15.72
N THR A 514 -3.39 19.45 -14.78
CA THR A 514 -4.34 18.45 -14.28
C THR A 514 -4.03 18.08 -12.83
N SER A 515 -4.95 17.35 -12.20
CA SER A 515 -4.71 16.72 -10.88
C SER A 515 -3.55 15.72 -10.98
N CYS A 516 -2.61 15.74 -10.06
CA CYS A 516 -1.45 14.86 -10.07
C CYS A 516 -0.70 14.87 -8.73
N LEU A 517 0.25 13.96 -8.60
CA LEU A 517 1.23 13.94 -7.53
C LEU A 517 2.57 14.43 -8.08
N VAL A 518 3.25 15.30 -7.34
CA VAL A 518 4.57 15.82 -7.74
C VAL A 518 5.50 15.87 -6.54
N MET A 519 6.75 15.49 -6.74
CA MET A 519 7.84 15.80 -5.81
C MET A 519 8.98 16.49 -6.54
N ILE A 520 9.49 17.56 -5.94
CA ILE A 520 10.69 18.25 -6.45
C ILE A 520 11.70 18.36 -5.32
N ARG A 521 12.89 17.80 -5.56
CA ARG A 521 14.04 17.89 -4.66
C ARG A 521 15.11 18.77 -5.29
N LYS A 522 15.58 19.76 -4.56
CA LYS A 522 16.72 20.58 -4.95
C LYS A 522 18.00 19.91 -4.47
N GLU A 523 18.71 19.24 -5.40
CA GLU A 523 19.96 18.54 -5.08
C GLU A 523 21.15 19.52 -4.99
N SER A 524 21.14 20.59 -5.82
CA SER A 524 22.13 21.69 -5.79
C SER A 524 21.52 22.97 -6.37
N SER A 525 22.31 24.02 -6.52
CA SER A 525 21.87 25.27 -7.15
C SER A 525 21.52 25.12 -8.64
N ASP A 526 22.10 24.11 -9.29
CA ASP A 526 22.02 23.83 -10.73
C ASP A 526 21.37 22.47 -11.05
N LYS A 527 20.87 21.75 -10.03
CA LYS A 527 20.26 20.43 -10.21
C LYS A 527 19.00 20.25 -9.38
N LEU A 528 17.92 19.85 -10.07
CA LEU A 528 16.66 19.41 -9.46
C LEU A 528 16.33 17.98 -9.87
N LEU A 529 15.68 17.27 -8.98
CA LEU A 529 15.01 16.01 -9.27
C LEU A 529 13.51 16.25 -9.24
N LEU A 530 12.83 15.95 -10.34
CA LEU A 530 11.38 16.10 -10.50
C LEU A 530 10.76 14.74 -10.74
N THR A 531 9.77 14.39 -9.93
CA THR A 531 8.98 13.16 -10.10
C THR A 531 7.51 13.52 -10.20
N VAL A 532 6.81 12.94 -11.16
CA VAL A 532 5.37 13.15 -11.43
C VAL A 532 4.67 11.80 -11.49
N ALA A 533 3.47 11.72 -10.92
CA ALA A 533 2.59 10.58 -11.05
C ALA A 533 1.14 11.04 -11.22
N GLN A 534 0.37 10.30 -12.03
CA GLN A 534 -1.07 10.45 -12.11
C GLN A 534 -1.71 9.18 -11.55
N PRO A 535 -2.39 9.25 -10.39
CA PRO A 535 -2.89 8.06 -9.72
C PRO A 535 -4.16 7.46 -10.37
N ASP A 536 -4.85 8.19 -11.24
CA ASP A 536 -5.95 7.64 -12.03
C ASP A 536 -5.42 6.61 -13.03
N LEU A 537 -5.88 5.37 -12.94
CA LEU A 537 -5.54 4.30 -13.87
C LEU A 537 -6.15 4.51 -15.26
N ALA A 538 -7.11 5.43 -15.41
CA ALA A 538 -7.77 5.78 -16.67
C ALA A 538 -8.22 4.56 -17.49
N LEU A 539 -8.78 3.54 -16.83
CA LEU A 539 -9.26 2.34 -17.52
C LEU A 539 -10.45 2.66 -18.42
N TYR A 540 -11.27 3.64 -18.05
CA TYR A 540 -12.49 3.99 -18.75
C TYR A 540 -12.62 5.50 -18.97
N ARG A 541 -12.89 5.89 -20.22
CA ARG A 541 -13.11 7.29 -20.64
C ARG A 541 -14.53 7.54 -21.18
N GLY A 542 -15.41 6.58 -21.04
CA GLY A 542 -16.81 6.71 -21.44
C GLY A 542 -17.64 7.53 -20.45
N PRO A 543 -18.96 7.66 -20.71
CA PRO A 543 -19.88 8.23 -19.73
C PRO A 543 -19.86 7.46 -18.43
N SER A 544 -20.48 8.00 -17.38
CA SER A 544 -20.58 7.29 -16.10
C SER A 544 -21.17 5.89 -16.32
N ASP A 545 -20.52 4.88 -15.76
CA ASP A 545 -20.99 3.50 -15.73
C ASP A 545 -21.72 3.15 -14.44
N GLU A 546 -21.93 4.13 -13.57
CA GLU A 546 -22.69 3.97 -12.34
C GLU A 546 -24.18 3.78 -12.65
N ALA A 547 -24.82 2.88 -11.91
CA ALA A 547 -26.27 2.73 -11.88
C ALA A 547 -26.82 3.48 -10.66
N PHE A 548 -27.99 4.07 -10.82
CA PHE A 548 -28.67 4.84 -9.77
C PHE A 548 -30.07 4.28 -9.55
N ASP A 549 -30.53 4.30 -8.30
CA ASP A 549 -31.90 3.99 -7.93
C ASP A 549 -32.83 5.20 -8.20
N GLU A 550 -34.11 5.04 -7.85
CA GLU A 550 -35.15 6.07 -8.04
C GLU A 550 -34.88 7.34 -7.21
N ASP A 551 -34.11 7.22 -6.12
CA ASP A 551 -33.70 8.34 -5.27
C ASP A 551 -32.39 9.01 -5.75
N GLY A 552 -31.83 8.55 -6.86
CA GLY A 552 -30.57 9.06 -7.43
C GLY A 552 -29.32 8.63 -6.65
N LYS A 553 -29.40 7.58 -5.84
CA LYS A 553 -28.25 6.99 -5.12
C LYS A 553 -27.57 5.92 -5.97
N ARG A 554 -26.26 5.86 -5.91
CA ARG A 554 -25.48 4.82 -6.60
C ARG A 554 -25.85 3.43 -6.08
N VAL A 555 -26.18 2.53 -6.98
CA VAL A 555 -26.45 1.13 -6.69
C VAL A 555 -25.15 0.33 -6.80
N GLU A 556 -24.92 -0.56 -5.84
CA GLU A 556 -23.79 -1.49 -5.91
C GLU A 556 -23.87 -2.36 -7.16
N ARG A 557 -22.73 -2.54 -7.81
CA ARG A 557 -22.56 -3.42 -8.98
C ARG A 557 -21.34 -4.30 -8.79
N SER A 558 -21.45 -5.53 -9.29
CA SER A 558 -20.27 -6.40 -9.37
C SER A 558 -19.17 -5.80 -10.23
N ILE A 559 -17.91 -6.01 -9.86
CA ILE A 559 -16.77 -5.65 -10.70
C ILE A 559 -16.87 -6.33 -12.09
N TYR A 560 -17.40 -7.54 -12.15
CA TYR A 560 -17.51 -8.32 -13.38
C TYR A 560 -18.58 -7.80 -14.35
N SER A 561 -19.49 -6.94 -13.89
CA SER A 561 -20.48 -6.24 -14.73
C SER A 561 -20.02 -4.86 -15.21
N ARG A 562 -18.83 -4.40 -14.83
CA ARG A 562 -18.30 -3.09 -15.23
C ARG A 562 -17.78 -3.14 -16.68
N PRO A 563 -18.10 -2.16 -17.52
CA PRO A 563 -17.71 -2.16 -18.93
C PRO A 563 -16.21 -2.11 -19.17
N TRP A 564 -15.45 -1.59 -18.20
CA TRP A 564 -14.01 -1.42 -18.27
C TRP A 564 -13.19 -2.55 -17.61
N ILE A 565 -13.85 -3.63 -17.16
CA ILE A 565 -13.20 -4.72 -16.42
C ILE A 565 -12.03 -5.37 -17.15
N ASN A 566 -12.04 -5.32 -18.49
CA ASN A 566 -11.01 -5.87 -19.34
C ASN A 566 -10.20 -4.80 -20.07
N ASP A 567 -10.41 -3.52 -19.73
CA ASP A 567 -9.69 -2.41 -20.37
C ASP A 567 -8.28 -2.25 -19.79
N GLU A 568 -7.39 -1.69 -20.60
CA GLU A 568 -6.05 -1.32 -20.19
C GLU A 568 -6.01 0.13 -19.71
N SER A 569 -5.05 0.41 -18.82
CA SER A 569 -4.72 1.78 -18.41
C SER A 569 -4.34 2.63 -19.63
N LYS A 570 -4.88 3.83 -19.69
CA LYS A 570 -4.63 4.78 -20.80
C LYS A 570 -3.64 5.85 -20.33
N GLU A 571 -2.86 6.34 -21.29
CA GLU A 571 -1.92 7.43 -21.05
C GLU A 571 -2.67 8.72 -20.72
N ILE A 572 -2.18 9.42 -19.70
CA ILE A 572 -2.65 10.75 -19.30
C ILE A 572 -1.49 11.71 -19.41
N PRO A 573 -1.57 12.73 -20.30
CA PRO A 573 -0.58 13.78 -20.32
C PRO A 573 -0.71 14.66 -19.07
N VAL A 574 0.42 14.95 -18.43
CA VAL A 574 0.51 15.85 -17.28
C VAL A 574 1.57 16.90 -17.59
N THR A 575 1.14 18.15 -17.75
CA THR A 575 2.04 19.27 -18.03
C THR A 575 2.32 20.03 -16.75
N VAL A 576 3.59 20.16 -16.41
CA VAL A 576 4.05 20.90 -15.23
C VAL A 576 4.96 22.07 -15.63
N THR A 577 4.86 23.18 -14.90
CA THR A 577 5.70 24.36 -15.09
C THR A 577 6.62 24.54 -13.90
N VAL A 578 7.91 24.46 -14.14
CA VAL A 578 8.98 24.66 -13.15
C VAL A 578 9.62 26.03 -13.33
N LYS A 579 9.84 26.76 -12.24
CA LYS A 579 10.47 28.09 -12.26
C LYS A 579 11.92 28.02 -12.74
N GLY A 580 12.27 28.91 -13.67
CA GLY A 580 13.62 29.05 -14.22
C GLY A 580 13.86 28.19 -15.46
N TYR A 581 15.02 28.40 -16.07
CA TYR A 581 15.47 27.65 -17.24
C TYR A 581 16.15 26.36 -16.81
N TRP A 582 15.64 25.22 -17.29
CA TRP A 582 16.17 23.90 -17.00
C TRP A 582 16.28 23.06 -18.26
N LYS A 583 17.33 22.29 -18.37
CA LYS A 583 17.52 21.25 -19.39
C LYS A 583 17.21 19.89 -18.79
N ILE A 584 16.61 19.00 -19.57
CA ILE A 584 16.45 17.58 -19.23
C ILE A 584 17.14 16.72 -20.29
N LYS A 585 17.54 15.52 -19.90
CA LYS A 585 17.80 14.47 -20.88
C LYS A 585 16.44 13.97 -21.36
N GLU A 586 16.19 13.99 -22.66
CA GLU A 586 14.96 13.48 -23.25
C GLU A 586 14.73 12.02 -22.86
N THR A 587 13.48 11.71 -22.54
CA THR A 587 13.00 10.37 -22.17
C THR A 587 11.75 10.03 -22.97
N PRO A 588 11.40 8.74 -23.13
CA PRO A 588 10.16 8.36 -23.83
C PRO A 588 8.89 8.94 -23.19
N PHE A 589 8.94 9.24 -21.88
CA PHE A 589 7.78 9.67 -21.08
C PHE A 589 7.79 11.16 -20.71
N CYS A 590 8.83 11.92 -21.00
CA CYS A 590 8.89 13.36 -20.67
C CYS A 590 9.54 14.17 -21.78
N LYS A 591 8.86 15.24 -22.20
CA LYS A 591 9.31 16.17 -23.24
C LYS A 591 9.29 17.61 -22.74
N VAL A 592 10.24 18.42 -23.21
CA VAL A 592 10.21 19.89 -23.03
C VAL A 592 9.20 20.48 -24.02
N VAL A 593 8.17 21.13 -23.49
CA VAL A 593 7.19 21.87 -24.30
C VAL A 593 7.71 23.26 -24.64
N SER A 594 8.26 23.94 -23.62
CA SER A 594 8.93 25.23 -23.79
C SER A 594 9.87 25.50 -22.63
N ALA A 595 10.89 26.33 -22.87
CA ALA A 595 11.81 26.78 -21.82
C ALA A 595 12.32 28.19 -22.12
N ASP A 596 12.29 29.04 -21.11
CA ASP A 596 12.86 30.40 -21.13
C ASP A 596 13.55 30.72 -19.81
N LYS A 597 14.06 31.95 -19.67
CA LYS A 597 14.75 32.36 -18.41
C LYS A 597 13.85 32.33 -17.17
N LYS A 598 12.52 32.36 -17.34
CA LYS A 598 11.56 32.44 -16.23
C LYS A 598 11.01 31.08 -15.85
N GLN A 599 10.83 30.18 -16.83
CA GLN A 599 10.16 28.90 -16.61
C GLN A 599 10.56 27.84 -17.63
N THR A 600 10.39 26.59 -17.23
CA THR A 600 10.48 25.40 -18.08
C THR A 600 9.17 24.62 -17.97
N VAL A 601 8.56 24.32 -19.10
CA VAL A 601 7.30 23.58 -19.22
C VAL A 601 7.61 22.17 -19.72
N LEU A 602 7.21 21.18 -18.94
CA LEU A 602 7.45 19.76 -19.19
C LEU A 602 6.13 19.02 -19.30
N CYS A 603 5.99 18.16 -20.30
CA CYS A 603 4.84 17.26 -20.42
C CYS A 603 5.27 15.81 -20.18
N PHE A 604 4.65 15.19 -19.20
CA PHE A 604 4.81 13.77 -18.86
C PHE A 604 3.68 12.95 -19.45
N THR A 605 3.99 11.78 -20.00
CA THR A 605 3.01 10.78 -20.39
C THR A 605 2.88 9.77 -19.24
N CYS A 606 1.93 10.03 -18.34
CA CYS A 606 1.69 9.19 -17.16
C CYS A 606 0.78 8.00 -17.50
N LYS A 607 1.07 6.83 -16.93
CA LYS A 607 0.30 5.60 -17.12
C LYS A 607 0.43 4.70 -15.89
N ASP A 608 -0.55 3.83 -15.65
CA ASP A 608 -0.54 2.76 -14.63
C ASP A 608 -0.39 3.26 -13.17
N GLY A 609 -0.64 4.54 -12.90
CA GLY A 609 -0.35 5.12 -11.58
C GLY A 609 1.14 5.15 -11.22
N ALA A 610 2.02 4.95 -12.21
CA ALA A 610 3.46 4.87 -12.01
C ALA A 610 4.10 6.25 -11.77
N SER A 611 5.28 6.24 -11.16
CA SER A 611 6.11 7.44 -10.92
C SER A 611 7.09 7.63 -12.07
N PHE A 612 7.11 8.84 -12.65
CA PHE A 612 8.01 9.23 -13.75
C PHE A 612 8.98 10.30 -13.27
N GLU A 613 10.26 10.02 -13.38
CA GLU A 613 11.32 10.85 -12.77
C GLU A 613 12.29 11.38 -13.83
N VAL A 614 12.65 12.65 -13.72
CA VAL A 614 13.66 13.30 -14.54
C VAL A 614 14.57 14.20 -13.71
N GLU A 615 15.85 14.25 -14.09
CA GLU A 615 16.79 15.24 -13.59
C GLU A 615 16.72 16.51 -14.45
N LEU A 616 16.64 17.67 -13.79
CA LEU A 616 16.71 18.97 -14.42
C LEU A 616 18.06 19.60 -14.11
N ARG A 617 18.73 20.12 -15.12
CA ARG A 617 20.04 20.80 -14.99
C ARG A 617 20.02 22.18 -15.63
N ARG A 618 20.75 23.13 -15.08
CA ARG A 618 20.95 24.46 -15.66
C ARG A 618 22.00 24.46 -16.77
#